data_4c26cb957a5132a4e5dfb83d6ab99ed5
#
_entry.id   4c26cb957a5132a4e5dfb83d6ab99ed5
#
_cell.length_a   1.000
_cell.length_b   1.000
_cell.length_c   1.000
_cell.angle_alpha   90.00
_cell.angle_beta   90.00
_cell.angle_gamma   90.00
#
_symmetry.space_group_name_H-M   'P 1'
#
loop_
_entity.id
_entity.type
_entity.pdbx_description
1 polymer ?
#
loop_
_entity_poly.entity_id
_entity_poly.type
_entity_poly.pdbx_seq_one_letter_code
_entity_poly.pdbx_strand_id
1 'polypeptide(L)'
;CEITDFSVSDDLGNHYELQDHWDTNGFFVDKREKCGIVNNGDTLELCWGITKYGNRTYTLTYNITNIINQYEDAQGLYFSFIPEQMKQNPDNVSVYIHSNMLKLNENNAKIWAFGYPNGTITFENGGVRMDSQGTLPSSHYMTALIQFPDRTFSTAVEQGESFDAICEQAK
;
A
#
# COMPACT_ATOMS: atom_id res chain seq x y z
N CYS A 1 4.78 2.52 -12.34
CA CYS A 1 4.92 3.21 -11.05
C CYS A 1 6.35 3.04 -10.54
N GLU A 2 6.83 3.99 -9.79
CA GLU A 2 8.18 3.98 -9.19
C GLU A 2 8.04 4.22 -7.69
N ILE A 3 8.94 3.62 -6.90
CA ILE A 3 9.06 3.92 -5.48
C ILE A 3 10.25 4.84 -5.28
N THR A 4 10.01 5.97 -4.60
CA THR A 4 11.03 6.96 -4.23
C THR A 4 10.98 7.27 -2.74
N ASP A 5 12.01 7.93 -2.23
CA ASP A 5 12.10 8.40 -0.85
C ASP A 5 11.85 7.31 0.20
N PHE A 6 12.29 6.08 -0.11
CA PHE A 6 12.16 4.97 0.83
C PHE A 6 13.03 5.18 2.06
N SER A 7 12.42 5.12 3.22
CA SER A 7 13.10 5.19 4.50
C SER A 7 12.48 4.25 5.53
N VAL A 8 13.28 3.83 6.50
CA VAL A 8 12.86 2.97 7.60
C VAL A 8 13.39 3.52 8.92
N SER A 9 12.55 3.49 9.93
CA SER A 9 12.94 3.76 11.32
C SER A 9 12.28 2.76 12.27
N ASP A 10 12.80 2.65 13.49
CA ASP A 10 12.22 1.79 14.52
C ASP A 10 11.84 2.57 15.80
N ASP A 11 11.16 1.90 16.72
CA ASP A 11 10.70 2.45 18.00
C ASP A 11 11.83 2.77 19.00
N LEU A 12 13.08 2.43 18.67
CA LEU A 12 14.28 2.82 19.43
C LEU A 12 14.89 4.14 18.90
N GLY A 13 14.33 4.71 17.84
CA GLY A 13 14.84 5.94 17.21
C GLY A 13 15.96 5.71 16.20
N ASN A 14 16.22 4.47 15.82
CA ASN A 14 17.18 4.20 14.75
C ASN A 14 16.59 4.56 13.39
N HIS A 15 17.40 5.23 12.56
CA HIS A 15 17.15 5.49 11.15
C HIS A 15 18.05 4.61 10.31
N TYR A 16 17.47 3.89 9.35
CA TYR A 16 18.15 2.87 8.57
C TYR A 16 18.82 3.47 7.35
N GLU A 17 20.07 3.07 7.10
CA GLU A 17 20.85 3.53 5.95
C GLU A 17 20.33 2.84 4.68
N LEU A 18 19.91 3.64 3.68
CA LEU A 18 19.47 3.13 2.38
C LEU A 18 20.69 2.63 1.59
N GLN A 19 20.61 1.40 1.12
CA GLN A 19 21.64 0.74 0.31
C GLN A 19 21.22 0.73 -1.16
N ASP A 20 22.13 1.04 -2.07
CA ASP A 20 21.90 0.96 -3.52
C ASP A 20 21.68 -0.46 -4.01
N HIS A 21 22.24 -1.43 -3.30
CA HIS A 21 22.04 -2.86 -3.56
C HIS A 21 21.73 -3.60 -2.27
N TRP A 22 20.64 -4.37 -2.27
CA TRP A 22 20.24 -5.19 -1.14
C TRP A 22 20.56 -6.66 -1.39
N ASP A 23 21.43 -7.24 -0.55
CA ASP A 23 21.71 -8.67 -0.56
C ASP A 23 20.76 -9.42 0.36
N THR A 24 19.77 -10.11 -0.22
CA THR A 24 18.78 -10.90 0.53
C THR A 24 19.43 -12.07 1.28
N ASN A 25 20.57 -12.59 0.81
CA ASN A 25 21.31 -13.72 1.40
C ASN A 25 22.41 -13.29 2.37
N GLY A 26 22.67 -11.98 2.50
CA GLY A 26 23.69 -11.43 3.39
C GLY A 26 23.46 -11.78 4.87
N PHE A 27 24.51 -11.79 5.64
CA PHE A 27 24.44 -12.08 7.08
C PHE A 27 23.65 -11.02 7.85
N PHE A 28 23.05 -11.43 8.95
CA PHE A 28 22.28 -10.54 9.84
C PHE A 28 23.08 -9.29 10.24
N VAL A 29 24.33 -9.44 10.60
CA VAL A 29 25.18 -8.34 11.05
C VAL A 29 25.42 -7.28 9.96
N ASP A 30 25.48 -7.70 8.70
CA ASP A 30 25.73 -6.81 7.56
C ASP A 30 24.49 -6.01 7.15
N LYS A 31 23.32 -6.52 7.51
CA LYS A 31 22.00 -5.91 7.22
C LYS A 31 21.47 -5.00 8.32
N ARG A 32 22.02 -5.09 9.54
CA ARG A 32 21.54 -4.29 10.68
C ARG A 32 21.53 -2.80 10.36
N GLU A 33 20.42 -2.12 10.72
CA GLU A 33 20.21 -0.68 10.54
C GLU A 33 20.38 -0.22 9.08
N LYS A 34 20.13 -1.13 8.13
CA LYS A 34 20.13 -0.85 6.70
C LYS A 34 18.80 -1.22 6.09
N CYS A 35 18.45 -0.56 5.00
CA CYS A 35 17.28 -0.87 4.19
C CYS A 35 17.63 -0.80 2.70
N GLY A 36 16.77 -1.34 1.85
CA GLY A 36 17.00 -1.32 0.41
C GLY A 36 15.78 -1.82 -0.36
N ILE A 37 15.83 -1.68 -1.66
CA ILE A 37 14.77 -2.11 -2.58
C ILE A 37 15.33 -3.22 -3.48
N VAL A 38 14.60 -4.33 -3.56
CA VAL A 38 14.88 -5.41 -4.50
C VAL A 38 13.87 -5.33 -5.64
N ASN A 39 14.38 -5.26 -6.86
CA ASN A 39 13.55 -5.29 -8.06
C ASN A 39 13.63 -6.71 -8.67
N ASN A 40 12.49 -7.42 -8.63
CA ASN A 40 12.34 -8.76 -9.19
C ASN A 40 11.61 -8.74 -10.56
N GLY A 41 11.67 -7.63 -11.28
CA GLY A 41 10.99 -7.40 -12.55
C GLY A 41 9.58 -6.87 -12.35
N ASP A 42 8.63 -7.73 -12.08
CA ASP A 42 7.22 -7.35 -11.90
C ASP A 42 6.89 -6.84 -10.49
N THR A 43 7.79 -7.07 -9.53
CA THR A 43 7.59 -6.71 -8.13
C THR A 43 8.78 -5.95 -7.54
N LEU A 44 8.47 -5.01 -6.63
CA LEU A 44 9.45 -4.32 -5.81
C LEU A 44 9.28 -4.76 -4.35
N GLU A 45 10.36 -5.26 -3.76
CA GLU A 45 10.38 -5.64 -2.35
C GLU A 45 11.10 -4.57 -1.53
N LEU A 46 10.42 -4.03 -0.52
CA LEU A 46 11.00 -3.12 0.45
C LEU A 46 11.59 -3.94 1.60
N CYS A 47 12.91 -3.88 1.73
CA CYS A 47 13.66 -4.72 2.65
C CYS A 47 14.34 -3.89 3.74
N TRP A 48 14.44 -4.45 4.94
CA TRP A 48 15.23 -3.86 6.01
C TRP A 48 15.80 -4.93 6.95
N GLY A 49 16.94 -4.62 7.56
CA GLY A 49 17.62 -5.49 8.49
C GLY A 49 17.33 -5.10 9.93
N ILE A 50 16.66 -5.98 10.66
CA ILE A 50 16.33 -5.73 12.07
C ILE A 50 17.59 -5.52 12.93
N THR A 51 17.52 -4.59 13.89
CA THR A 51 18.64 -4.28 14.79
C THR A 51 18.85 -5.34 15.87
N LYS A 52 17.73 -5.84 16.41
CA LYS A 52 17.70 -6.80 17.52
C LYS A 52 16.40 -7.59 17.46
N TYR A 53 16.48 -8.87 17.79
CA TYR A 53 15.30 -9.71 17.97
C TYR A 53 14.44 -9.24 19.16
N GLY A 54 13.13 -9.40 19.02
CA GLY A 54 12.13 -9.04 20.03
C GLY A 54 10.98 -8.23 19.40
N ASN A 55 10.05 -7.78 20.25
CA ASN A 55 8.94 -6.94 19.80
C ASN A 55 9.47 -5.57 19.38
N ARG A 56 9.12 -5.14 18.19
CA ARG A 56 9.53 -3.86 17.58
C ARG A 56 8.42 -3.29 16.72
N THR A 57 8.35 -1.97 16.69
CA THR A 57 7.57 -1.24 15.70
C THR A 57 8.51 -0.67 14.67
N TYR A 58 8.23 -0.94 13.40
CA TYR A 58 8.93 -0.34 12.27
C TYR A 58 8.01 0.63 11.55
N THR A 59 8.55 1.78 11.19
CA THR A 59 7.87 2.76 10.32
C THR A 59 8.60 2.79 9.00
N LEU A 60 7.88 2.47 7.93
CA LEU A 60 8.35 2.55 6.56
C LEU A 60 7.66 3.74 5.89
N THR A 61 8.43 4.57 5.21
CA THR A 61 7.91 5.70 4.45
C THR A 61 8.45 5.63 3.02
N TYR A 62 7.59 5.84 2.04
CA TYR A 62 7.97 5.86 0.63
C TYR A 62 6.92 6.60 -0.19
N ASN A 63 7.30 7.06 -1.37
CA ASN A 63 6.39 7.60 -2.37
C ASN A 63 6.19 6.58 -3.48
N ILE A 64 4.97 6.48 -3.99
CA ILE A 64 4.65 5.74 -5.22
C ILE A 64 4.15 6.75 -6.24
N THR A 65 4.80 6.80 -7.41
CA THR A 65 4.36 7.64 -8.52
C THR A 65 3.34 6.91 -9.38
N ASN A 66 2.49 7.68 -10.06
CA ASN A 66 1.54 7.14 -11.06
C ASN A 66 0.60 6.05 -10.52
N ILE A 67 0.08 6.24 -9.30
CA ILE A 67 -0.82 5.29 -8.64
C ILE A 67 -2.31 5.56 -8.97
N ILE A 68 -2.64 6.78 -9.40
CA ILE A 68 -4.00 7.16 -9.81
C ILE A 68 -4.12 7.00 -11.32
N ASN A 69 -5.16 6.32 -11.75
CA ASN A 69 -5.51 6.15 -13.15
C ASN A 69 -6.63 7.11 -13.55
N GLN A 70 -6.54 7.67 -14.76
CA GLN A 70 -7.60 8.41 -15.42
C GLN A 70 -8.30 7.48 -16.39
N TYR A 71 -9.55 7.16 -16.12
CA TYR A 71 -10.44 6.41 -16.99
C TYR A 71 -11.29 7.37 -17.85
N GLU A 72 -12.07 6.84 -18.79
CA GLU A 72 -12.91 7.64 -19.68
C GLU A 72 -13.95 8.51 -18.93
N ASP A 73 -14.43 8.03 -17.79
CA ASP A 73 -15.55 8.59 -17.02
C ASP A 73 -15.20 8.98 -15.57
N ALA A 74 -14.02 8.62 -15.07
CA ALA A 74 -13.63 8.85 -13.69
C ALA A 74 -12.13 8.73 -13.51
N GLN A 75 -11.64 9.05 -12.30
CA GLN A 75 -10.32 8.66 -11.85
C GLN A 75 -10.42 7.54 -10.80
N GLY A 76 -9.38 6.73 -10.66
CA GLY A 76 -9.39 5.63 -9.73
C GLY A 76 -8.06 5.30 -9.11
N LEU A 77 -8.12 4.87 -7.85
CA LEU A 77 -7.06 4.16 -7.16
C LEU A 77 -7.47 2.69 -7.08
N TYR A 78 -6.69 1.80 -7.67
CA TYR A 78 -6.80 0.36 -7.50
C TYR A 78 -5.48 -0.17 -6.98
N PHE A 79 -5.43 -0.48 -5.68
CA PHE A 79 -4.16 -0.82 -5.03
C PHE A 79 -4.32 -1.90 -3.97
N SER A 80 -3.44 -2.92 -4.02
CA SER A 80 -3.35 -3.97 -3.03
C SER A 80 -2.37 -3.55 -1.93
N PHE A 81 -2.90 -3.23 -0.76
CA PHE A 81 -2.10 -2.84 0.41
C PHE A 81 -1.46 -4.05 1.09
N ILE A 82 -2.14 -5.18 1.10
CA ILE A 82 -1.64 -6.44 1.66
C ILE A 82 -1.77 -7.51 0.58
N PRO A 83 -0.65 -8.10 0.12
CA PRO A 83 -0.66 -9.18 -0.86
C PRO A 83 -1.07 -10.51 -0.23
N GLU A 84 -1.45 -11.47 -1.08
CA GLU A 84 -1.57 -12.87 -0.69
C GLU A 84 -0.22 -13.49 -0.33
N GLN A 85 -0.27 -14.65 0.32
CA GLN A 85 0.87 -15.53 0.60
C GLN A 85 1.93 -14.90 1.51
N MET A 86 1.52 -14.02 2.41
CA MET A 86 2.41 -13.55 3.47
C MET A 86 2.91 -14.74 4.30
N LYS A 87 4.20 -14.80 4.60
CA LYS A 87 4.81 -15.87 5.41
C LYS A 87 4.24 -15.94 6.83
N GLN A 88 3.79 -14.81 7.36
CA GLN A 88 3.13 -14.70 8.66
C GLN A 88 1.82 -13.95 8.50
N ASN A 89 0.77 -14.46 9.11
CA ASN A 89 -0.53 -13.78 9.15
C ASN A 89 -0.43 -12.56 10.07
N PRO A 90 -0.75 -11.35 9.61
CA PRO A 90 -0.91 -10.22 10.50
C PRO A 90 -2.08 -10.45 11.47
N ASP A 91 -1.91 -10.16 12.74
CA ASP A 91 -2.97 -10.27 13.74
C ASP A 91 -4.08 -9.24 13.52
N ASN A 92 -3.73 -8.10 12.98
CA ASN A 92 -4.66 -7.05 12.58
C ASN A 92 -4.04 -6.16 11.52
N VAL A 93 -4.84 -5.74 10.56
CA VAL A 93 -4.45 -4.78 9.50
C VAL A 93 -5.42 -3.61 9.51
N SER A 94 -4.88 -2.40 9.57
CA SER A 94 -5.62 -1.16 9.36
C SER A 94 -4.94 -0.34 8.28
N VAL A 95 -5.70 0.07 7.27
CA VAL A 95 -5.25 0.96 6.20
C VAL A 95 -6.07 2.25 6.27
N TYR A 96 -5.42 3.38 6.23
CA TYR A 96 -6.07 4.68 6.15
C TYR A 96 -5.60 5.44 4.92
N ILE A 97 -6.52 5.73 4.01
CA ILE A 97 -6.27 6.39 2.74
C ILE A 97 -6.87 7.80 2.82
N HIS A 98 -6.06 8.81 2.67
CA HIS A 98 -6.51 10.20 2.65
C HIS A 98 -5.83 10.99 1.53
N SER A 99 -6.42 12.12 1.16
CA SER A 99 -5.85 13.06 0.20
C SER A 99 -5.71 14.44 0.84
N ASN A 100 -4.61 15.10 0.53
CA ASN A 100 -4.41 16.50 0.93
C ASN A 100 -5.20 17.48 0.05
N MET A 101 -5.67 17.02 -1.13
CA MET A 101 -6.41 17.83 -2.10
C MET A 101 -7.93 17.74 -1.93
N LEU A 102 -8.42 16.59 -1.44
CA LEU A 102 -9.84 16.27 -1.39
C LEU A 102 -10.17 15.51 -0.11
N LYS A 103 -11.15 16.01 0.67
CA LYS A 103 -11.73 15.23 1.77
C LYS A 103 -12.73 14.24 1.20
N LEU A 104 -12.42 12.94 1.34
CA LEU A 104 -13.23 11.86 0.80
C LEU A 104 -14.48 11.63 1.63
N ASN A 105 -15.62 11.48 0.96
CA ASN A 105 -16.91 11.17 1.56
C ASN A 105 -17.84 10.58 0.48
N GLU A 106 -19.02 10.13 0.89
CA GLU A 106 -20.02 9.47 0.04
C GLU A 106 -20.52 10.32 -1.15
N ASN A 107 -20.36 11.66 -1.10
CA ASN A 107 -20.82 12.55 -2.16
C ASN A 107 -19.78 12.73 -3.29
N ASN A 108 -18.50 12.40 -3.00
CA ASN A 108 -17.41 12.67 -3.94
C ASN A 108 -16.50 11.46 -4.22
N ALA A 109 -16.78 10.31 -3.63
CA ALA A 109 -16.05 9.09 -3.92
C ALA A 109 -16.95 7.86 -3.75
N LYS A 110 -16.61 6.76 -4.45
CA LYS A 110 -17.16 5.44 -4.18
C LYS A 110 -16.01 4.52 -3.79
N ILE A 111 -16.27 3.57 -2.88
CA ILE A 111 -15.24 2.72 -2.30
C ILE A 111 -15.65 1.25 -2.32
N TRP A 112 -14.70 0.38 -2.62
CA TRP A 112 -14.83 -1.07 -2.56
C TRP A 112 -13.56 -1.68 -1.97
N ALA A 113 -13.72 -2.78 -1.25
CA ALA A 113 -12.62 -3.61 -0.77
C ALA A 113 -12.78 -5.04 -1.27
N PHE A 114 -11.66 -5.66 -1.60
CA PHE A 114 -11.61 -7.03 -2.11
C PHE A 114 -10.58 -7.85 -1.34
N GLY A 115 -10.74 -9.18 -1.38
CA GLY A 115 -9.76 -10.15 -0.93
C GLY A 115 -9.95 -10.70 0.48
N TYR A 116 -10.70 -10.03 1.36
CA TYR A 116 -11.00 -10.53 2.69
C TYR A 116 -12.46 -10.26 3.08
N PRO A 117 -13.33 -11.29 3.11
CA PRO A 117 -14.78 -11.10 3.28
C PRO A 117 -15.20 -10.59 4.67
N ASN A 118 -14.35 -10.79 5.70
CA ASN A 118 -14.61 -10.28 7.05
C ASN A 118 -14.05 -8.87 7.28
N GLY A 119 -13.36 -8.31 6.30
CA GLY A 119 -12.86 -6.94 6.35
C GLY A 119 -13.98 -5.91 6.20
N THR A 120 -13.68 -4.69 6.57
CA THR A 120 -14.58 -3.53 6.39
C THR A 120 -13.88 -2.41 5.64
N ILE A 121 -14.66 -1.62 4.88
CA ILE A 121 -14.20 -0.37 4.28
C ILE A 121 -15.26 0.71 4.52
N THR A 122 -14.85 1.87 5.02
CA THR A 122 -15.75 2.96 5.39
C THR A 122 -15.10 4.33 5.16
N PHE A 123 -15.92 5.36 4.99
CA PHE A 123 -15.43 6.74 5.09
C PHE A 123 -15.21 7.12 6.56
N GLU A 124 -14.06 7.68 6.86
CA GLU A 124 -13.70 8.12 8.21
C GLU A 124 -12.81 9.37 8.16
N ASN A 125 -13.14 10.40 8.91
CA ASN A 125 -12.34 11.63 9.08
C ASN A 125 -11.87 12.29 7.75
N GLY A 126 -12.66 12.21 6.69
CA GLY A 126 -12.33 12.78 5.39
C GLY A 126 -11.37 11.91 4.55
N GLY A 127 -11.23 10.66 4.92
CA GLY A 127 -10.49 9.62 4.19
C GLY A 127 -11.30 8.34 4.11
N VAL A 128 -10.63 7.26 3.75
CA VAL A 128 -11.17 5.90 3.68
C VAL A 128 -10.37 5.02 4.63
N ARG A 129 -11.06 4.30 5.48
CA ARG A 129 -10.47 3.31 6.38
C ARG A 129 -10.87 1.91 5.96
N MET A 130 -9.90 1.00 5.93
CA MET A 130 -10.10 -0.42 5.68
C MET A 130 -9.44 -1.23 6.80
N ASP A 131 -10.17 -2.16 7.41
CA ASP A 131 -9.71 -2.98 8.52
C ASP A 131 -9.97 -4.46 8.28
N SER A 132 -9.04 -5.33 8.73
CA SER A 132 -9.23 -6.78 8.70
C SER A 132 -10.16 -7.30 9.78
N GLN A 133 -10.47 -6.53 10.81
CA GLN A 133 -11.27 -6.96 11.96
C GLN A 133 -10.73 -8.23 12.66
N GLY A 134 -9.40 -8.34 12.75
CA GLY A 134 -8.69 -9.47 13.31
C GLY A 134 -7.63 -10.03 12.37
N THR A 135 -7.18 -11.24 12.64
CA THR A 135 -6.12 -11.91 11.88
C THR A 135 -6.48 -12.06 10.40
N LEU A 136 -5.61 -11.56 9.53
CA LEU A 136 -5.72 -11.75 8.08
C LEU A 136 -4.98 -13.04 7.68
N PRO A 137 -5.68 -14.10 7.23
CA PRO A 137 -5.05 -15.33 6.79
C PRO A 137 -4.19 -15.12 5.53
N SER A 138 -3.11 -15.88 5.39
CA SER A 138 -2.20 -15.77 4.24
C SER A 138 -2.83 -16.10 2.87
N SER A 139 -3.98 -16.77 2.87
CA SER A 139 -4.78 -17.05 1.66
C SER A 139 -5.64 -15.86 1.21
N HIS A 140 -5.56 -14.74 1.91
CA HIS A 140 -6.35 -13.54 1.64
C HIS A 140 -5.44 -12.33 1.43
N TYR A 141 -6.00 -11.31 0.80
CA TYR A 141 -5.33 -10.04 0.51
C TYR A 141 -6.26 -8.87 0.88
N MET A 142 -5.76 -7.66 0.87
CA MET A 142 -6.56 -6.47 1.08
C MET A 142 -6.27 -5.43 0.00
N THR A 143 -7.20 -5.30 -0.93
CA THR A 143 -7.15 -4.37 -2.05
C THR A 143 -8.29 -3.35 -1.92
N ALA A 144 -7.97 -2.08 -2.08
CA ALA A 144 -8.96 -1.02 -2.19
C ALA A 144 -9.12 -0.59 -3.65
N LEU A 145 -10.37 -0.36 -4.06
CA LEU A 145 -10.74 0.35 -5.27
C LEU A 145 -11.52 1.59 -4.86
N ILE A 146 -11.04 2.76 -5.27
CA ILE A 146 -11.68 4.05 -4.98
C ILE A 146 -11.92 4.77 -6.31
N GLN A 147 -13.17 5.14 -6.57
CA GLN A 147 -13.55 6.02 -7.67
C GLN A 147 -13.55 7.47 -7.18
N PHE A 148 -12.85 8.33 -7.90
CA PHE A 148 -12.87 9.77 -7.73
C PHE A 148 -13.60 10.45 -8.88
N PRO A 149 -14.06 11.70 -8.71
CA PRO A 149 -14.56 12.49 -9.83
C PRO A 149 -13.52 12.64 -10.93
N ASP A 150 -13.98 12.77 -12.17
CA ASP A 150 -13.13 13.00 -13.32
C ASP A 150 -12.18 14.19 -13.08
N ARG A 151 -10.91 14.05 -13.51
CA ARG A 151 -9.87 15.10 -13.48
C ARG A 151 -9.61 15.74 -12.10
N THR A 152 -9.81 15.00 -11.02
CA THR A 152 -9.51 15.45 -9.66
C THR A 152 -7.99 15.60 -9.44
N PHE A 153 -7.20 14.65 -9.97
CA PHE A 153 -5.74 14.62 -9.81
C PHE A 153 -5.05 14.82 -11.15
N SER A 154 -4.17 15.81 -11.23
CA SER A 154 -3.44 16.15 -12.48
C SER A 154 -2.36 15.14 -12.87
N THR A 155 -1.94 14.28 -11.94
CA THR A 155 -0.88 13.27 -12.13
C THR A 155 -1.42 11.88 -12.48
N ALA A 156 -2.72 11.76 -12.76
CA ALA A 156 -3.32 10.49 -13.13
C ALA A 156 -2.80 9.99 -14.49
N VAL A 157 -2.67 8.66 -14.60
CA VAL A 157 -2.23 7.98 -15.83
C VAL A 157 -3.45 7.64 -16.68
N GLU A 158 -3.47 8.11 -17.91
CA GLU A 158 -4.57 7.86 -18.86
C GLU A 158 -4.71 6.35 -19.16
N GLN A 159 -5.96 5.87 -19.09
CA GLN A 159 -6.37 4.52 -19.44
C GLN A 159 -7.42 4.59 -20.54
N GLY A 160 -7.38 3.64 -21.48
CA GLY A 160 -8.33 3.59 -22.61
C GLY A 160 -9.59 2.77 -22.31
N GLU A 161 -10.07 2.75 -21.07
CA GLU A 161 -11.25 1.99 -20.64
C GLU A 161 -12.07 2.78 -19.61
N SER A 162 -13.33 2.36 -19.41
CA SER A 162 -14.20 2.96 -18.40
C SER A 162 -13.90 2.42 -17.01
N PHE A 163 -14.20 3.20 -15.97
CA PHE A 163 -14.09 2.75 -14.59
C PHE A 163 -15.01 1.57 -14.28
N ASP A 164 -16.19 1.50 -14.90
CA ASP A 164 -17.13 0.39 -14.74
C ASP A 164 -16.51 -0.94 -15.22
N ALA A 165 -15.68 -0.94 -16.25
CA ALA A 165 -14.96 -2.14 -16.70
C ALA A 165 -13.99 -2.65 -15.64
N ILE A 166 -13.30 -1.75 -14.92
CA ILE A 166 -12.42 -2.10 -13.80
C ILE A 166 -13.22 -2.69 -12.63
N CYS A 167 -14.39 -2.13 -12.30
CA CYS A 167 -15.25 -2.66 -11.26
C CYS A 167 -15.71 -4.10 -11.55
N GLU A 168 -15.97 -4.45 -12.81
CA GLU A 168 -16.35 -5.80 -13.21
C GLU A 168 -15.17 -6.77 -13.17
N GLN A 169 -13.96 -6.33 -13.50
CA GLN A 169 -12.75 -7.16 -13.41
C GLN A 169 -12.32 -7.45 -11.97
N ALA A 170 -12.65 -6.56 -11.03
CA ALA A 170 -12.27 -6.66 -9.63
C ALA A 170 -13.19 -7.55 -8.77
N LYS A 171 -14.34 -7.99 -9.33
CA LYS A 171 -15.32 -8.88 -8.67
C LYS A 171 -14.92 -10.34 -8.79
#